data_0e98c0ba13724bb00e53973c9c5fdfea
#
_entry.id   0e98c0ba13724bb00e53973c9c5fdfea
#
_cell.length_a   1.000
_cell.length_b   1.000
_cell.length_c   1.000
_cell.angle_alpha   90.00
_cell.angle_beta   90.00
_cell.angle_gamma   90.00
#
_symmetry.space_group_name_H-M   'P 1'
#
loop_
_entity.id
_entity.type
_entity.pdbx_description
1 polymer ?
#
loop_
_entity_poly.entity_id
_entity_poly.type
_entity_poly.pdbx_seq_one_letter_code
_entity_poly.pdbx_strand_id
1 'polypeptide(L)'
;KITDLNVTTAKLADDSVTFDKLGVEYTASTPLTSAATIAVNTALSDVFTFTAGHSATLDFTNVGIGDLKSFVITGGGGSYTLSFGDSNGSSAIYNKISGTFLDTASAKNLVQIKFVAVNEAWYSISQIAS
;
A
#
# COMPACT_ATOMS: atom_id res chain seq x y z
N LYS A 1 7.89 3.01 -35.29
CA LYS A 1 8.42 2.70 -33.96
C LYS A 1 8.88 3.99 -33.28
N ILE A 2 8.38 4.27 -32.08
CA ILE A 2 8.90 5.36 -31.24
C ILE A 2 10.15 4.82 -30.57
N THR A 3 11.30 5.49 -30.75
CA THR A 3 12.53 5.19 -30.02
C THR A 3 12.65 6.08 -28.79
N ASP A 4 13.43 5.65 -27.81
CA ASP A 4 13.72 6.45 -26.61
C ASP A 4 14.19 7.85 -27.01
N LEU A 5 13.81 8.86 -26.25
CA LEU A 5 14.07 10.29 -26.49
C LEU A 5 13.25 10.95 -27.64
N ASN A 6 12.40 10.20 -28.35
CA ASN A 6 11.57 10.77 -29.42
C ASN A 6 10.30 11.44 -28.90
N VAL A 7 9.88 11.17 -27.66
CA VAL A 7 8.75 11.84 -27.03
C VAL A 7 9.28 12.83 -25.99
N THR A 8 9.22 14.11 -26.33
CA THR A 8 9.60 15.21 -25.43
C THR A 8 8.35 15.87 -24.87
N THR A 9 8.48 16.66 -23.80
CA THR A 9 7.36 17.42 -23.22
C THR A 9 6.64 18.26 -24.28
N ALA A 10 7.37 18.86 -25.23
CA ALA A 10 6.78 19.65 -26.31
C ALA A 10 5.96 18.82 -27.33
N LYS A 11 6.09 17.49 -27.31
CA LYS A 11 5.33 16.58 -28.19
C LYS A 11 4.10 15.98 -27.50
N LEU A 12 3.95 16.22 -26.21
CA LEU A 12 2.75 15.87 -25.47
C LEU A 12 1.86 17.10 -25.42
N ALA A 13 0.66 17.00 -25.99
CA ALA A 13 -0.34 18.05 -25.83
C ALA A 13 -0.76 18.13 -24.36
N ASP A 14 -1.20 19.30 -23.93
CA ASP A 14 -1.81 19.46 -22.60
C ASP A 14 -2.95 18.45 -22.44
N ASP A 15 -3.06 17.86 -21.25
CA ASP A 15 -4.06 16.83 -20.93
C ASP A 15 -4.00 15.55 -21.80
N SER A 16 -2.91 15.34 -22.52
CA SER A 16 -2.76 14.12 -23.35
C SER A 16 -2.61 12.85 -22.54
N VAL A 17 -2.17 12.92 -21.28
CA VAL A 17 -2.15 11.82 -20.32
C VAL A 17 -3.31 12.00 -19.35
N THR A 18 -4.42 11.34 -19.64
CA THR A 18 -5.61 11.34 -18.79
C THR A 18 -5.54 10.21 -17.75
N PHE A 19 -6.42 10.25 -16.74
CA PHE A 19 -6.51 9.20 -15.72
C PHE A 19 -6.65 7.80 -16.33
N ASP A 20 -7.43 7.64 -17.39
CA ASP A 20 -7.63 6.35 -18.07
C ASP A 20 -6.36 5.79 -18.74
N LYS A 21 -5.33 6.61 -18.92
CA LYS A 21 -4.05 6.21 -19.49
C LYS A 21 -3.01 5.86 -18.44
N LEU A 22 -3.34 6.04 -17.18
CA LEU A 22 -2.50 5.61 -16.06
C LEU A 22 -2.61 4.09 -15.90
N GLY A 23 -1.55 3.46 -15.43
CA GLY A 23 -1.55 2.03 -15.11
C GLY A 23 -2.51 1.70 -13.97
N VAL A 24 -2.88 0.43 -13.86
CA VAL A 24 -3.79 -0.08 -12.82
C VAL A 24 -3.30 0.24 -11.40
N GLU A 25 -2.01 0.43 -11.21
CA GLU A 25 -1.42 0.86 -9.95
C GLU A 25 -2.10 2.13 -9.41
N TYR A 26 -2.46 3.07 -10.29
CA TYR A 26 -3.04 4.37 -9.92
C TYR A 26 -4.57 4.40 -10.05
N THR A 27 -5.17 3.43 -10.71
CA THR A 27 -6.61 3.48 -11.09
C THR A 27 -7.46 2.41 -10.43
N ALA A 28 -6.88 1.46 -9.72
CA ALA A 28 -7.60 0.37 -9.08
C ALA A 28 -7.11 0.10 -7.67
N SER A 29 -7.95 -0.54 -6.85
CA SER A 29 -7.54 -1.13 -5.58
C SER A 29 -7.32 -2.62 -5.74
N THR A 30 -6.38 -3.19 -4.98
CA THR A 30 -6.07 -4.61 -4.97
C THR A 30 -6.58 -5.27 -3.69
N PRO A 31 -7.54 -6.19 -3.76
CA PRO A 31 -7.94 -6.97 -2.59
C PRO A 31 -6.85 -7.99 -2.23
N LEU A 32 -6.56 -8.11 -0.95
CA LEU A 32 -5.63 -9.08 -0.39
C LEU A 32 -6.42 -10.16 0.39
N THR A 33 -5.88 -11.36 0.42
CA THR A 33 -6.42 -12.45 1.24
C THR A 33 -5.76 -12.43 2.61
N SER A 34 -6.57 -12.45 3.69
CA SER A 34 -6.06 -12.50 5.06
C SER A 34 -5.29 -13.80 5.32
N ALA A 35 -4.09 -13.68 5.83
CA ALA A 35 -3.19 -14.77 6.20
C ALA A 35 -2.23 -14.32 7.29
N ALA A 36 -1.49 -15.25 7.89
CA ALA A 36 -0.44 -14.92 8.88
C ALA A 36 0.68 -14.07 8.26
N THR A 37 1.01 -14.33 7.00
CA THR A 37 1.90 -13.48 6.19
C THR A 37 1.19 -13.15 4.89
N ILE A 38 1.12 -11.87 4.55
CA ILE A 38 0.48 -11.37 3.34
C ILE A 38 1.56 -10.73 2.46
N ALA A 39 1.80 -11.32 1.29
CA ALA A 39 2.69 -10.74 0.30
C ALA A 39 2.01 -9.56 -0.41
N VAL A 40 2.60 -8.39 -0.34
CA VAL A 40 2.12 -7.15 -0.95
C VAL A 40 3.07 -6.74 -2.07
N ASN A 41 2.62 -6.86 -3.30
CA ASN A 41 3.35 -6.31 -4.45
C ASN A 41 2.94 -4.86 -4.66
N THR A 42 3.83 -3.92 -4.31
CA THR A 42 3.53 -2.47 -4.37
C THR A 42 3.33 -1.95 -5.79
N ALA A 43 3.80 -2.66 -6.80
CA ALA A 43 3.59 -2.30 -8.22
C ALA A 43 2.16 -2.57 -8.71
N LEU A 44 1.31 -3.27 -7.94
CA LEU A 44 -0.05 -3.59 -8.39
C LEU A 44 -1.07 -2.49 -8.10
N SER A 45 -0.87 -1.71 -7.03
CA SER A 45 -1.84 -0.69 -6.62
C SER A 45 -1.25 0.29 -5.61
N ASP A 46 -1.85 1.47 -5.50
CA ASP A 46 -1.64 2.40 -4.38
C ASP A 46 -2.60 2.15 -3.22
N VAL A 47 -3.68 1.41 -3.48
CA VAL A 47 -4.69 1.08 -2.48
C VAL A 47 -4.90 -0.43 -2.39
N PHE A 48 -4.73 -0.98 -1.19
CA PHE A 48 -4.97 -2.39 -0.89
C PHE A 48 -6.09 -2.54 0.13
N THR A 49 -6.85 -3.62 0.04
CA THR A 49 -7.98 -3.85 0.94
C THR A 49 -8.01 -5.29 1.45
N PHE A 50 -8.35 -5.51 2.72
CA PHE A 50 -8.70 -6.84 3.23
C PHE A 50 -9.49 -6.76 4.53
N THR A 51 -10.10 -7.88 4.92
CA THR A 51 -10.71 -8.07 6.24
C THR A 51 -9.80 -8.97 7.06
N ALA A 52 -9.48 -8.57 8.28
CA ALA A 52 -8.64 -9.35 9.18
C ALA A 52 -9.34 -10.64 9.58
N GLY A 53 -8.76 -11.78 9.25
CA GLY A 53 -9.17 -13.11 9.68
C GLY A 53 -8.05 -13.82 10.43
N HIS A 54 -6.88 -13.18 10.51
CA HIS A 54 -5.67 -13.64 11.21
C HIS A 54 -4.89 -12.42 11.70
N SER A 55 -4.02 -12.62 12.69
CA SER A 55 -2.91 -11.70 12.93
C SER A 55 -2.00 -11.73 11.71
N ALA A 56 -1.78 -10.59 11.08
CA ALA A 56 -1.13 -10.50 9.78
C ALA A 56 0.19 -9.74 9.85
N THR A 57 1.20 -10.27 9.15
CA THR A 57 2.43 -9.56 8.81
C THR A 57 2.41 -9.24 7.33
N LEU A 58 2.60 -7.97 6.96
CA LEU A 58 2.68 -7.53 5.57
C LEU A 58 4.14 -7.55 5.11
N ASP A 59 4.46 -8.37 4.13
CA ASP A 59 5.77 -8.42 3.46
C ASP A 59 5.66 -7.74 2.09
N PHE A 60 6.58 -6.82 1.79
CA PHE A 60 6.50 -5.97 0.61
C PHE A 60 7.50 -6.37 -0.47
N THR A 61 7.07 -6.32 -1.72
CA THR A 61 7.93 -6.51 -2.90
C THR A 61 7.73 -5.37 -3.89
N ASN A 62 8.73 -5.15 -4.73
CA ASN A 62 8.77 -4.06 -5.72
C ASN A 62 8.67 -2.66 -5.10
N VAL A 63 9.14 -2.51 -3.87
CA VAL A 63 9.15 -1.21 -3.17
C VAL A 63 10.14 -0.27 -3.83
N GLY A 64 9.67 0.92 -4.16
CA GLY A 64 10.47 2.06 -4.59
C GLY A 64 10.58 3.14 -3.51
N ILE A 65 11.67 3.91 -3.55
CA ILE A 65 11.81 5.08 -2.68
C ILE A 65 10.76 6.11 -3.07
N GLY A 66 10.00 6.57 -2.08
CA GLY A 66 8.93 7.53 -2.31
C GLY A 66 7.55 6.91 -2.46
N ASP A 67 7.43 5.57 -2.56
CA ASP A 67 6.13 4.90 -2.60
C ASP A 67 5.28 5.28 -1.39
N LEU A 68 4.04 5.62 -1.65
CA LEU A 68 3.00 5.83 -0.64
C LEU A 68 1.87 4.84 -0.90
N LYS A 69 1.67 3.90 0.00
CA LYS A 69 0.62 2.87 -0.12
C LYS A 69 -0.39 3.01 1.01
N SER A 70 -1.64 2.81 0.67
CA SER A 70 -2.78 2.90 1.60
C SER A 70 -3.45 1.53 1.73
N PHE A 71 -3.74 1.13 2.97
CA PHE A 71 -4.46 -0.11 3.25
C PHE A 71 -5.77 0.22 3.96
N VAL A 72 -6.89 -0.19 3.39
CA VAL A 72 -8.18 -0.15 4.06
C VAL A 72 -8.44 -1.54 4.64
N ILE A 73 -8.27 -1.65 5.94
CA ILE A 73 -8.36 -2.93 6.65
C ILE A 73 -9.61 -2.95 7.53
N THR A 74 -10.48 -3.91 7.28
CA THR A 74 -11.65 -4.14 8.13
C THR A 74 -11.27 -5.06 9.28
N GLY A 75 -11.57 -4.68 10.52
CA GLY A 75 -11.38 -5.52 11.69
C GLY A 75 -12.24 -6.77 11.64
N GLY A 76 -11.69 -7.90 12.07
CA GLY A 76 -12.35 -9.21 12.08
C GLY A 76 -13.00 -9.56 13.40
N GLY A 77 -12.62 -8.90 14.50
CA GLY A 77 -13.13 -9.15 15.84
C GLY A 77 -12.51 -10.34 16.57
N GLY A 78 -11.41 -10.88 16.07
CA GLY A 78 -10.69 -12.02 16.66
C GLY A 78 -9.50 -11.64 17.54
N SER A 79 -9.36 -10.37 17.91
CA SER A 79 -8.17 -9.81 18.59
C SER A 79 -6.90 -9.98 17.76
N TYR A 80 -7.02 -9.81 16.44
CA TYR A 80 -5.92 -9.92 15.50
C TYR A 80 -5.02 -8.68 15.58
N THR A 81 -3.75 -8.88 15.24
CA THR A 81 -2.73 -7.82 15.19
C THR A 81 -2.23 -7.60 13.78
N LEU A 82 -1.74 -6.39 13.52
CA LEU A 82 -1.09 -6.00 12.27
C LEU A 82 0.38 -5.69 12.54
N SER A 83 1.27 -6.30 11.77
CA SER A 83 2.69 -6.03 11.77
C SER A 83 3.23 -5.91 10.35
N PHE A 84 4.47 -5.45 10.23
CA PHE A 84 5.17 -5.30 8.96
C PHE A 84 6.46 -6.12 9.01
N GLY A 85 6.76 -6.81 7.92
CA GLY A 85 7.88 -7.73 7.81
C GLY A 85 8.94 -7.24 6.82
N ASP A 86 9.34 -8.11 5.89
CA ASP A 86 10.39 -7.80 4.94
C ASP A 86 9.96 -6.77 3.87
N SER A 87 10.94 -6.06 3.34
CA SER A 87 10.80 -5.21 2.15
C SER A 87 11.82 -5.66 1.11
N ASN A 88 11.34 -6.01 -0.09
CA ASN A 88 12.17 -6.54 -1.18
C ASN A 88 13.04 -7.75 -0.75
N GLY A 89 12.50 -8.61 0.14
CA GLY A 89 13.19 -9.81 0.65
C GLY A 89 14.29 -9.53 1.67
N SER A 90 14.28 -8.36 2.30
CA SER A 90 15.24 -7.97 3.35
C SER A 90 14.50 -7.36 4.53
N SER A 91 15.05 -7.54 5.73
CA SER A 91 14.52 -6.91 6.94
C SER A 91 14.39 -5.40 6.75
N ALA A 92 13.26 -4.85 7.20
CA ALA A 92 12.97 -3.44 7.07
C ALA A 92 12.62 -2.81 8.42
N ILE A 93 12.79 -1.49 8.49
CA ILE A 93 12.48 -0.67 9.65
C ILE A 93 11.16 0.06 9.40
N TYR A 94 10.22 -0.06 10.33
CA TYR A 94 8.92 0.60 10.24
C TYR A 94 8.72 1.53 11.43
N ASN A 95 8.77 2.83 11.15
CA ASN A 95 8.63 3.90 12.14
C ASN A 95 7.16 4.33 12.24
N LYS A 96 6.53 4.04 13.37
CA LYS A 96 5.14 4.44 13.59
C LYS A 96 5.05 5.91 13.93
N ILE A 97 4.26 6.67 13.16
CA ILE A 97 3.96 8.08 13.43
C ILE A 97 2.82 8.19 14.45
N SER A 98 1.72 7.46 14.21
CA SER A 98 0.53 7.56 15.06
C SER A 98 -0.43 6.37 14.89
N GLY A 99 -1.36 6.25 15.84
CA GLY A 99 -2.50 5.34 15.78
C GLY A 99 -2.18 3.90 16.15
N THR A 100 -3.23 3.11 16.25
CA THR A 100 -3.15 1.68 16.57
C THR A 100 -4.20 0.95 15.76
N PHE A 101 -3.89 -0.23 15.28
CA PHE A 101 -4.84 -1.08 14.56
C PHE A 101 -5.98 -1.50 15.50
N LEU A 102 -7.22 -1.29 15.08
CA LEU A 102 -8.42 -1.66 15.81
C LEU A 102 -9.08 -2.86 15.11
N ASP A 103 -9.05 -4.01 15.78
CA ASP A 103 -9.62 -5.25 15.24
C ASP A 103 -11.08 -5.50 15.65
N THR A 104 -11.76 -4.52 16.24
CA THR A 104 -13.22 -4.66 16.48
C THR A 104 -13.92 -5.01 15.17
N ALA A 105 -14.82 -5.98 15.21
CA ALA A 105 -15.54 -6.45 14.02
C ALA A 105 -16.16 -5.29 13.24
N SER A 106 -15.92 -5.26 11.95
CA SER A 106 -16.37 -4.22 11.01
C SER A 106 -15.71 -2.83 11.18
N ALA A 107 -14.85 -2.61 12.17
CA ALA A 107 -14.09 -1.36 12.28
C ALA A 107 -13.21 -1.16 11.03
N LYS A 108 -13.18 0.06 10.52
CA LYS A 108 -12.37 0.42 9.35
C LYS A 108 -11.09 1.14 9.79
N ASN A 109 -9.96 0.57 9.41
CA ASN A 109 -8.65 1.17 9.62
C ASN A 109 -8.08 1.63 8.27
N LEU A 110 -7.55 2.84 8.24
CA LEU A 110 -6.72 3.33 7.14
C LEU A 110 -5.27 3.32 7.61
N VAL A 111 -4.46 2.45 7.03
CA VAL A 111 -3.01 2.42 7.22
C VAL A 111 -2.37 3.09 6.03
N GLN A 112 -1.60 4.16 6.28
CA GLN A 112 -0.81 4.82 5.26
C GLN A 112 0.66 4.61 5.56
N ILE A 113 1.41 4.13 4.57
CA ILE A 113 2.81 3.79 4.69
C ILE A 113 3.61 4.46 3.58
N LYS A 114 4.61 5.22 3.96
CA LYS A 114 5.54 5.92 3.07
C LYS A 114 6.91 5.28 3.15
N PHE A 115 7.40 4.76 2.04
CA PHE A 115 8.76 4.23 1.95
C PHE A 115 9.74 5.36 1.71
N VAL A 116 10.58 5.64 2.70
CA VAL A 116 11.64 6.66 2.64
C VAL A 116 12.96 6.07 2.15
N ALA A 117 13.11 4.75 2.24
CA ALA A 117 14.14 3.93 1.63
C ALA A 117 13.53 2.58 1.22
N VAL A 118 14.22 1.76 0.46
CA VAL A 118 13.72 0.43 0.04
C VAL A 118 13.48 -0.52 1.21
N ASN A 119 14.11 -0.26 2.35
CA ASN A 119 14.00 -1.05 3.58
C ASN A 119 13.65 -0.18 4.80
N GLU A 120 13.12 1.01 4.62
CA GLU A 120 12.63 1.87 5.70
C GLU A 120 11.33 2.57 5.29
N ALA A 121 10.35 2.52 6.17
CA ALA A 121 9.08 3.19 5.98
C ALA A 121 8.57 3.85 7.26
N TRP A 122 7.76 4.88 7.08
CA TRP A 122 7.03 5.58 8.14
C TRP A 122 5.54 5.37 7.92
N TYR A 123 4.79 5.10 8.99
CA TYR A 123 3.38 4.81 8.85
C TYR A 123 2.50 5.40 9.93
N SER A 124 1.24 5.57 9.58
CA SER A 124 0.17 5.96 10.51
C SER A 124 -1.05 5.07 10.32
N ILE A 125 -1.82 4.92 11.38
CA ILE A 125 -3.10 4.19 11.38
C ILE A 125 -4.17 5.13 11.89
N SER A 126 -5.27 5.24 11.15
CA SER A 126 -6.45 5.99 11.56
C SER A 126 -7.71 5.17 11.37
N GLN A 127 -8.76 5.48 12.11
CA GLN A 127 -10.05 4.82 12.02
C GLN A 127 -11.10 5.80 11.51
N ILE A 128 -12.13 5.27 10.87
CA ILE A 128 -13.33 6.04 10.61
C ILE A 128 -14.00 6.31 11.95
N ALA A 129 -14.29 7.59 12.25
CA ALA A 129 -15.06 7.96 13.43
C ALA A 129 -16.47 7.33 13.32
N SER A 130 -16.85 6.66 14.36
CA SER A 130 -18.18 6.05 14.49
C SER A 130 -19.18 7.04 15.08
#